data_8c40feda959c902bb7f312b05756d14e
#
_entry.id   8c40feda959c902bb7f312b05756d14e
#
_cell.length_a   1.000
_cell.length_b   1.000
_cell.length_c   1.000
_cell.angle_alpha   90.00
_cell.angle_beta   90.00
_cell.angle_gamma   90.00
#
_symmetry.space_group_name_H-M   'P 1'
#
loop_
_entity.id
_entity.type
_entity.pdbx_description
1 polymer ?
#
loop_
_entity_poly.entity_id
_entity_poly.type
_entity_poly.pdbx_seq_one_letter_code
_entity_poly.pdbx_strand_id
1 'polypeptide(L)'
;MASGTRGYSSYRGRGRKGKIFLAILLILIILASVAFIIAREHMSYDADGNLHFQLPWAKQAEEPIQPPETPDVEIQESDPADEAGRVSMIQAVQLGDDPAEWETQLSAGEYNAFAVTVKASDGTLNYPFETTVPGRTVSGRAEAVRAALPQLLDGEKYSIARLSCLRDGSIARQNLETMGLKNTGGYVFYDGNNENWLDPAKEATRTYLASLAVECADLGFDEILLTDLTYPTMGKLDKIDYGSADGFTDQAAYQAEQIAGLLQTVQEALAGRNVKLSLELPETVYENGGVDKTGGIDLYNGLMSRLARVYVPIAPEKVDALVTETVGNGTLVPELTEVPETVSYKCYLLMNP
;
A
#
# COMPACT_ATOMS: atom_id res chain seq x y z
N MET A 1 25.28 25.08 -83.86
CA MET A 1 25.79 24.70 -82.52
C MET A 1 24.62 24.11 -81.76
N ALA A 2 24.61 22.78 -81.59
CA ALA A 2 23.50 22.04 -81.01
C ALA A 2 23.80 21.79 -79.51
N SER A 3 22.90 22.24 -78.68
CA SER A 3 22.94 22.00 -77.22
C SER A 3 22.13 20.75 -76.87
N GLY A 4 22.79 19.70 -76.47
CA GLY A 4 22.13 18.45 -76.06
C GLY A 4 21.61 18.50 -74.66
N THR A 5 20.31 18.27 -74.52
CA THR A 5 19.61 18.04 -73.24
C THR A 5 19.82 16.60 -72.79
N ARG A 6 20.47 16.42 -71.64
CA ARG A 6 20.59 15.12 -70.96
C ARG A 6 19.25 14.77 -70.30
N GLY A 7 18.64 13.68 -70.78
CA GLY A 7 17.41 13.12 -70.21
C GLY A 7 17.67 12.45 -68.89
N TYR A 8 16.84 12.72 -67.91
CA TYR A 8 16.76 12.04 -66.60
C TYR A 8 16.22 10.61 -66.86
N SER A 9 16.99 9.61 -66.44
CA SER A 9 16.53 8.23 -66.44
C SER A 9 15.60 7.98 -65.25
N SER A 10 14.35 7.66 -65.53
CA SER A 10 13.36 7.29 -64.52
C SER A 10 13.76 5.98 -63.85
N TYR A 11 13.85 6.02 -62.55
CA TYR A 11 14.08 4.86 -61.68
C TYR A 11 12.86 3.93 -61.75
N ARG A 12 12.91 2.85 -62.51
CA ARG A 12 11.90 1.80 -62.56
C ARG A 12 11.98 1.02 -61.26
N GLY A 13 11.01 1.24 -60.36
CA GLY A 13 10.88 0.56 -59.09
C GLY A 13 10.79 -0.95 -59.25
N ARG A 14 11.70 -1.62 -58.58
CA ARG A 14 11.85 -3.07 -58.48
C ARG A 14 10.58 -3.70 -57.88
N GLY A 15 9.91 -4.52 -58.71
CA GLY A 15 9.09 -5.64 -58.34
C GLY A 15 7.94 -5.47 -57.34
N ARG A 16 6.75 -5.08 -57.82
CA ARG A 16 5.47 -5.16 -57.09
C ARG A 16 5.27 -6.52 -56.40
N LYS A 17 5.83 -7.61 -56.98
CA LYS A 17 5.79 -8.97 -56.40
C LYS A 17 6.62 -9.12 -55.12
N GLY A 18 7.76 -8.47 -54.99
CA GLY A 18 8.59 -8.51 -53.78
C GLY A 18 7.94 -7.77 -52.61
N LYS A 19 7.25 -6.64 -52.86
CA LYS A 19 6.50 -5.90 -51.83
C LYS A 19 5.29 -6.70 -51.34
N ILE A 20 4.60 -7.41 -52.24
CA ILE A 20 3.47 -8.28 -51.89
C ILE A 20 3.97 -9.47 -51.06
N PHE A 21 5.08 -10.09 -51.44
CA PHE A 21 5.69 -11.18 -50.66
C PHE A 21 6.11 -10.74 -49.27
N LEU A 22 6.73 -9.57 -49.12
CA LEU A 22 7.12 -9.01 -47.84
C LEU A 22 5.89 -8.70 -46.94
N ALA A 23 4.81 -8.16 -47.56
CA ALA A 23 3.56 -7.89 -46.81
C ALA A 23 2.90 -9.19 -46.33
N ILE A 24 2.86 -10.23 -47.17
CA ILE A 24 2.31 -11.55 -46.77
C ILE A 24 3.16 -12.16 -45.63
N LEU A 25 4.48 -12.08 -45.72
CA LEU A 25 5.38 -12.58 -44.66
C LEU A 25 5.15 -11.85 -43.35
N LEU A 26 4.99 -10.52 -43.38
CA LEU A 26 4.70 -9.73 -42.18
C LEU A 26 3.35 -10.11 -41.56
N ILE A 27 2.33 -10.30 -42.36
CA ILE A 27 0.99 -10.76 -41.89
C ILE A 27 1.11 -12.13 -41.22
N LEU A 28 1.87 -13.06 -41.80
CA LEU A 28 2.07 -14.40 -41.23
C LEU A 28 2.82 -14.33 -39.91
N ILE A 29 3.82 -13.45 -39.76
CA ILE A 29 4.53 -13.25 -38.51
C ILE A 29 3.58 -12.68 -37.41
N ILE A 30 2.75 -11.71 -37.79
CA ILE A 30 1.75 -11.13 -36.87
C ILE A 30 0.75 -12.21 -36.40
N LEU A 31 0.22 -12.99 -37.37
CA LEU A 31 -0.72 -14.07 -37.03
C LEU A 31 -0.08 -15.15 -36.15
N ALA A 32 1.16 -15.51 -36.41
CA ALA A 32 1.91 -16.45 -35.58
C ALA A 32 2.16 -15.90 -34.17
N SER A 33 2.47 -14.61 -34.03
CA SER A 33 2.67 -13.94 -32.74
C SER A 33 1.38 -13.89 -31.95
N VAL A 34 0.25 -13.55 -32.56
CA VAL A 34 -1.07 -13.55 -31.93
C VAL A 34 -1.47 -14.96 -31.49
N ALA A 35 -1.27 -15.95 -32.35
CA ALA A 35 -1.54 -17.35 -32.02
C ALA A 35 -0.66 -17.83 -30.85
N PHE A 36 0.59 -17.41 -30.79
CA PHE A 36 1.51 -17.73 -29.68
C PHE A 36 1.07 -17.10 -28.36
N ILE A 37 0.62 -15.83 -28.37
CA ILE A 37 0.10 -15.16 -27.19
C ILE A 37 -1.15 -15.88 -26.66
N ILE A 38 -2.11 -16.19 -27.53
CA ILE A 38 -3.33 -16.92 -27.17
C ILE A 38 -2.99 -18.33 -26.64
N ALA A 39 -2.05 -19.02 -27.29
CA ALA A 39 -1.63 -20.35 -26.82
C ALA A 39 -1.00 -20.28 -25.42
N ARG A 40 -0.20 -19.26 -25.14
CA ARG A 40 0.44 -19.08 -23.83
C ARG A 40 -0.56 -18.85 -22.70
N GLU A 41 -1.66 -18.13 -22.94
CA GLU A 41 -2.72 -17.88 -21.96
C GLU A 41 -3.55 -19.14 -21.64
N HIS A 42 -3.52 -20.16 -22.51
CA HIS A 42 -4.28 -21.41 -22.36
C HIS A 42 -3.40 -22.63 -22.04
N MET A 43 -2.14 -22.39 -21.66
CA MET A 43 -1.19 -23.42 -21.27
C MET A 43 -1.02 -23.43 -19.76
N SER A 44 -1.32 -24.55 -19.11
CA SER A 44 -1.06 -24.78 -17.69
C SER A 44 -0.20 -26.02 -17.48
N TYR A 45 0.65 -25.99 -16.46
CA TYR A 45 1.45 -27.16 -16.06
C TYR A 45 0.82 -27.73 -14.78
N ASP A 46 0.72 -29.07 -14.71
CA ASP A 46 0.35 -29.74 -13.47
C ASP A 46 1.55 -29.87 -12.50
N ALA A 47 1.28 -30.38 -11.30
CA ALA A 47 2.31 -30.57 -10.27
C ALA A 47 3.43 -31.54 -10.66
N ASP A 48 3.18 -32.38 -11.68
CA ASP A 48 4.13 -33.38 -12.21
C ASP A 48 4.88 -32.86 -13.44
N GLY A 49 4.66 -31.59 -13.86
CA GLY A 49 5.34 -30.92 -14.95
C GLY A 49 4.79 -31.24 -16.35
N ASN A 50 3.61 -31.88 -16.47
CA ASN A 50 2.99 -32.15 -17.75
C ASN A 50 2.23 -30.91 -18.28
N LEU A 51 2.33 -30.68 -19.58
CA LEU A 51 1.68 -29.54 -20.24
C LEU A 51 0.23 -29.86 -20.58
N HIS A 52 -0.71 -29.08 -20.06
CA HIS A 52 -2.12 -29.12 -20.43
C HIS A 52 -2.49 -27.92 -21.28
N PHE A 53 -3.19 -28.18 -22.40
CA PHE A 53 -3.66 -27.18 -23.32
C PHE A 53 -5.20 -27.16 -23.35
N GLN A 54 -5.82 -26.06 -22.89
CA GLN A 54 -7.27 -25.88 -22.88
C GLN A 54 -7.70 -24.99 -24.03
N LEU A 55 -8.44 -25.56 -24.97
CA LEU A 55 -9.02 -24.81 -26.09
C LEU A 55 -10.28 -24.06 -25.65
N PRO A 56 -10.42 -22.76 -25.92
CA PRO A 56 -11.57 -21.95 -25.44
C PRO A 56 -12.94 -22.38 -26.00
N TRP A 57 -12.99 -23.27 -26.96
CA TRP A 57 -14.23 -23.81 -27.56
C TRP A 57 -14.44 -25.31 -27.36
N ALA A 58 -13.54 -26.02 -26.68
CA ALA A 58 -13.74 -27.42 -26.35
C ALA A 58 -14.74 -27.53 -25.21
N LYS A 59 -15.94 -28.02 -25.52
CA LYS A 59 -16.89 -28.44 -24.48
C LYS A 59 -16.26 -29.56 -23.68
N GLN A 60 -16.06 -29.33 -22.39
CA GLN A 60 -15.74 -30.42 -21.44
C GLN A 60 -16.89 -31.43 -21.49
N ALA A 61 -16.57 -32.71 -21.75
CA ALA A 61 -17.48 -33.79 -21.45
C ALA A 61 -17.67 -33.81 -19.92
N GLU A 62 -18.87 -33.55 -19.46
CA GLU A 62 -19.21 -33.72 -18.05
C GLU A 62 -19.05 -35.20 -17.71
N GLU A 63 -17.98 -35.55 -17.01
CA GLU A 63 -17.96 -36.81 -16.28
C GLU A 63 -19.02 -36.75 -15.18
N PRO A 64 -19.81 -37.80 -14.95
CA PRO A 64 -20.80 -37.80 -13.88
C PRO A 64 -20.11 -37.61 -12.55
N ILE A 65 -20.36 -36.46 -11.92
CA ILE A 65 -19.89 -36.14 -10.57
C ILE A 65 -20.53 -37.18 -9.64
N GLN A 66 -19.73 -38.15 -9.19
CA GLN A 66 -20.07 -38.90 -7.98
C GLN A 66 -20.07 -37.87 -6.84
N PRO A 67 -21.15 -37.77 -6.04
CA PRO A 67 -21.13 -36.92 -4.86
C PRO A 67 -19.91 -37.35 -4.02
N PRO A 68 -19.04 -36.40 -3.64
CA PRO A 68 -18.00 -36.73 -2.69
C PRO A 68 -18.70 -37.21 -1.42
N GLU A 69 -18.28 -38.41 -0.92
CA GLU A 69 -18.56 -38.77 0.45
C GLU A 69 -18.13 -37.62 1.31
N THR A 70 -19.10 -36.97 1.95
CA THR A 70 -18.82 -35.90 2.91
C THR A 70 -18.02 -36.54 4.02
N PRO A 71 -16.71 -36.23 4.19
CA PRO A 71 -16.10 -36.48 5.47
C PRO A 71 -16.93 -35.67 6.48
N ASP A 72 -17.30 -36.28 7.58
CA ASP A 72 -17.77 -35.56 8.76
C ASP A 72 -16.64 -34.64 9.21
N VAL A 73 -16.60 -33.47 8.56
CA VAL A 73 -15.82 -32.33 9.06
C VAL A 73 -16.68 -31.76 10.18
N GLU A 74 -16.38 -32.15 11.41
CA GLU A 74 -16.71 -31.30 12.54
C GLU A 74 -16.17 -29.92 12.17
N ILE A 75 -17.05 -29.01 11.78
CA ILE A 75 -16.77 -27.59 11.74
C ILE A 75 -16.56 -27.23 13.20
N GLN A 76 -15.32 -27.36 13.68
CA GLN A 76 -14.90 -26.56 14.82
C GLN A 76 -15.13 -25.13 14.34
N GLU A 77 -16.14 -24.48 14.91
CA GLU A 77 -16.21 -23.03 14.88
C GLU A 77 -14.83 -22.56 15.33
N SER A 78 -13.98 -22.16 14.37
CA SER A 78 -12.72 -21.53 14.70
C SER A 78 -13.08 -20.30 15.48
N ASP A 79 -12.56 -20.19 16.70
CA ASP A 79 -12.53 -18.97 17.49
C ASP A 79 -12.28 -17.79 16.53
N PRO A 80 -12.94 -16.62 16.69
CA PRO A 80 -12.73 -15.44 15.84
C PRO A 80 -11.28 -14.97 15.75
N ALA A 81 -10.37 -15.56 16.52
CA ALA A 81 -8.93 -15.40 16.36
C ALA A 81 -8.40 -16.38 15.30
N ASP A 82 -7.58 -15.89 14.35
CA ASP A 82 -6.86 -16.77 13.42
C ASP A 82 -5.90 -17.72 14.17
N GLU A 83 -5.25 -18.67 13.49
CA GLU A 83 -4.32 -19.64 14.07
C GLU A 83 -3.16 -19.00 14.86
N ALA A 84 -2.95 -17.68 14.70
CA ALA A 84 -1.98 -16.90 15.46
C ALA A 84 -2.62 -16.13 16.63
N GLY A 85 -3.89 -16.40 17.00
CA GLY A 85 -4.61 -15.70 18.05
C GLY A 85 -5.08 -14.28 17.68
N ARG A 86 -5.19 -13.96 16.37
CA ARG A 86 -5.44 -12.62 15.89
C ARG A 86 -6.89 -12.41 15.48
N VAL A 87 -7.41 -11.25 15.82
CA VAL A 87 -8.80 -10.88 15.61
C VAL A 87 -9.08 -10.66 14.12
N SER A 88 -10.10 -11.33 13.58
CA SER A 88 -10.54 -11.16 12.19
C SER A 88 -11.35 -9.88 11.99
N MET A 89 -12.17 -9.49 12.98
CA MET A 89 -12.92 -8.23 13.00
C MET A 89 -12.43 -7.35 14.15
N ILE A 90 -12.19 -6.08 13.86
CA ILE A 90 -11.64 -5.11 14.80
C ILE A 90 -12.71 -4.15 15.26
N GLN A 91 -12.93 -4.08 16.56
CA GLN A 91 -13.67 -3.02 17.22
C GLN A 91 -12.67 -2.30 18.12
N ALA A 92 -11.95 -1.37 17.52
CA ALA A 92 -10.81 -0.72 18.15
C ALA A 92 -11.15 0.68 18.66
N VAL A 93 -10.41 1.12 19.66
CA VAL A 93 -10.37 2.49 20.13
C VAL A 93 -8.96 3.05 20.00
N GLN A 94 -8.84 4.29 19.48
CA GLN A 94 -7.59 5.03 19.49
C GLN A 94 -7.34 5.57 20.89
N LEU A 95 -6.28 5.12 21.54
CA LEU A 95 -5.88 5.64 22.83
C LEU A 95 -5.24 7.02 22.72
N GLY A 96 -5.57 7.89 23.66
CA GLY A 96 -5.00 9.23 23.76
C GLY A 96 -3.53 9.22 24.17
N ASP A 97 -2.91 10.41 24.15
CA ASP A 97 -1.48 10.57 24.44
C ASP A 97 -1.13 10.44 25.94
N ASP A 98 -2.12 10.38 26.84
CA ASP A 98 -1.92 10.21 28.27
C ASP A 98 -2.16 8.76 28.70
N PRO A 99 -1.11 7.99 29.02
CA PRO A 99 -1.26 6.62 29.46
C PRO A 99 -2.11 6.43 30.74
N ALA A 100 -2.24 7.47 31.57
CA ALA A 100 -3.08 7.42 32.78
C ALA A 100 -4.58 7.29 32.47
N GLU A 101 -5.01 7.65 31.23
CA GLU A 101 -6.41 7.58 30.79
C GLU A 101 -6.74 6.30 30.03
N TRP A 102 -5.74 5.51 29.63
CA TRP A 102 -5.92 4.35 28.75
C TRP A 102 -6.90 3.30 29.30
N GLU A 103 -6.80 2.97 30.59
CA GLU A 103 -7.72 2.02 31.20
C GLU A 103 -9.17 2.52 31.19
N THR A 104 -9.37 3.82 31.40
CA THR A 104 -10.69 4.46 31.32
C THR A 104 -11.23 4.42 29.90
N GLN A 105 -10.41 4.76 28.91
CA GLN A 105 -10.78 4.73 27.51
C GLN A 105 -11.12 3.31 27.02
N LEU A 106 -10.34 2.31 27.42
CA LEU A 106 -10.60 0.90 27.10
C LEU A 106 -11.87 0.36 27.75
N SER A 107 -12.24 0.89 28.91
CA SER A 107 -13.43 0.49 29.66
C SER A 107 -14.70 1.22 29.23
N ALA A 108 -14.58 2.26 28.39
CA ALA A 108 -15.71 3.06 27.92
C ALA A 108 -16.59 2.32 26.88
N GLY A 109 -16.13 1.19 26.32
CA GLY A 109 -16.86 0.38 25.36
C GLY A 109 -16.41 -1.07 25.33
N GLU A 110 -17.09 -1.88 24.53
CA GLU A 110 -16.77 -3.29 24.31
C GLU A 110 -15.74 -3.44 23.18
N TYR A 111 -14.53 -2.90 23.37
CA TYR A 111 -13.46 -2.98 22.38
C TYR A 111 -12.68 -4.30 22.50
N ASN A 112 -12.44 -4.95 21.36
CA ASN A 112 -11.55 -6.11 21.28
C ASN A 112 -10.12 -5.74 20.82
N ALA A 113 -9.92 -4.47 20.46
CA ALA A 113 -8.65 -3.95 19.98
C ALA A 113 -8.41 -2.51 20.47
N PHE A 114 -7.16 -2.08 20.38
CA PHE A 114 -6.79 -0.68 20.62
C PHE A 114 -5.68 -0.24 19.66
N ALA A 115 -5.62 1.06 19.42
CA ALA A 115 -4.54 1.66 18.66
C ALA A 115 -3.78 2.70 19.51
N VAL A 116 -2.45 2.72 19.39
CA VAL A 116 -1.56 3.70 20.02
C VAL A 116 -0.77 4.43 18.95
N THR A 117 -0.80 5.76 18.96
CA THR A 117 0.05 6.55 18.08
C THR A 117 1.49 6.55 18.61
N VAL A 118 2.36 5.78 17.97
CA VAL A 118 3.77 5.68 18.34
C VAL A 118 4.61 6.77 17.67
N LYS A 119 4.20 7.24 16.47
CA LYS A 119 4.75 8.42 15.78
C LYS A 119 3.60 9.23 15.21
N ALA A 120 3.49 10.48 15.63
CA ALA A 120 2.44 11.40 15.21
C ALA A 120 2.73 12.04 13.85
N SER A 121 1.72 12.66 13.22
CA SER A 121 1.82 13.30 11.91
C SER A 121 2.71 14.56 11.91
N ASP A 122 3.04 15.13 13.06
CA ASP A 122 4.03 16.22 13.18
C ASP A 122 5.48 15.72 13.30
N GLY A 123 5.68 14.39 13.29
CA GLY A 123 6.96 13.71 13.44
C GLY A 123 7.33 13.39 14.89
N THR A 124 6.49 13.77 15.88
CA THR A 124 6.76 13.49 17.28
C THR A 124 6.65 11.99 17.58
N LEU A 125 7.68 11.42 18.19
CA LEU A 125 7.70 10.06 18.69
C LEU A 125 7.05 10.02 20.06
N ASN A 126 5.93 9.32 20.19
CA ASN A 126 5.25 9.10 21.48
C ASN A 126 5.81 7.89 22.22
N TYR A 127 6.69 7.13 21.60
CA TYR A 127 7.48 6.06 22.20
C TYR A 127 8.99 6.39 22.06
N PRO A 128 9.84 6.15 23.06
CA PRO A 128 11.26 6.48 23.00
C PRO A 128 12.06 5.37 22.30
N PHE A 129 11.89 5.23 21.01
CA PHE A 129 12.56 4.25 20.17
C PHE A 129 14.09 4.29 20.31
N GLU A 130 14.74 3.14 20.14
CA GLU A 130 16.21 3.02 20.12
C GLU A 130 16.79 3.67 18.83
N THR A 131 16.07 3.55 17.70
CA THR A 131 16.47 4.15 16.43
C THR A 131 16.61 5.66 16.56
N THR A 132 17.80 6.17 16.23
CA THR A 132 18.11 7.59 16.35
C THR A 132 18.50 8.20 15.01
N VAL A 133 17.91 9.35 14.70
CA VAL A 133 18.29 10.22 13.58
C VAL A 133 18.40 11.67 14.07
N PRO A 134 19.28 12.50 13.50
CA PRO A 134 19.30 13.92 13.83
C PRO A 134 17.94 14.57 13.61
N GLY A 135 17.50 15.40 14.55
CA GLY A 135 16.25 16.12 14.44
C GLY A 135 15.01 15.38 14.89
N ARG A 136 15.13 14.12 15.33
CA ARG A 136 13.97 13.43 15.91
C ARG A 136 13.42 14.21 17.12
N THR A 137 12.12 14.29 17.21
CA THR A 137 11.40 14.86 18.33
C THR A 137 10.75 13.75 19.15
N VAL A 138 10.96 13.75 20.47
CA VAL A 138 10.36 12.76 21.37
C VAL A 138 9.42 13.48 22.32
N SER A 139 8.21 12.95 22.49
CA SER A 139 7.20 13.48 23.41
C SER A 139 7.70 13.46 24.86
N GLY A 140 7.33 14.49 25.61
CA GLY A 140 7.58 14.50 27.06
C GLY A 140 6.90 13.38 27.82
N ARG A 141 5.91 12.71 27.21
CA ARG A 141 5.19 11.54 27.78
C ARG A 141 5.73 10.20 27.29
N ALA A 142 6.70 10.16 26.38
CA ALA A 142 7.20 8.93 25.77
C ALA A 142 7.68 7.90 26.82
N GLU A 143 8.31 8.33 27.91
CA GLU A 143 8.74 7.44 28.98
C GLU A 143 7.53 6.88 29.78
N ALA A 144 6.47 7.64 29.95
CA ALA A 144 5.24 7.13 30.57
C ALA A 144 4.54 6.10 29.65
N VAL A 145 4.53 6.35 28.34
CA VAL A 145 4.05 5.39 27.35
C VAL A 145 4.87 4.09 27.40
N ARG A 146 6.21 4.19 27.43
CA ARG A 146 7.10 3.03 27.55
C ARG A 146 6.82 2.21 28.82
N ALA A 147 6.51 2.87 29.92
CA ALA A 147 6.24 2.19 31.18
C ALA A 147 4.87 1.48 31.19
N ALA A 148 3.86 2.06 30.52
CA ALA A 148 2.48 1.54 30.54
C ALA A 148 2.22 0.50 29.42
N LEU A 149 2.87 0.64 28.28
CA LEU A 149 2.59 -0.14 27.07
C LEU A 149 2.75 -1.67 27.26
N PRO A 150 3.78 -2.22 27.94
CA PRO A 150 3.94 -3.66 28.10
C PRO A 150 2.73 -4.33 28.75
N GLN A 151 2.12 -3.70 29.73
CA GLN A 151 0.92 -4.25 30.40
C GLN A 151 -0.27 -4.37 29.44
N LEU A 152 -0.40 -3.45 28.48
CA LEU A 152 -1.45 -3.52 27.46
C LEU A 152 -1.15 -4.60 26.41
N LEU A 153 0.11 -4.71 26.00
CA LEU A 153 0.53 -5.68 24.97
C LEU A 153 0.51 -7.12 25.49
N ASP A 154 0.70 -7.33 26.80
CA ASP A 154 0.55 -8.63 27.46
C ASP A 154 -0.92 -9.06 27.62
N GLY A 155 -1.88 -8.17 27.32
CA GLY A 155 -3.31 -8.42 27.43
C GLY A 155 -3.87 -9.21 26.23
N GLU A 156 -5.18 -9.54 26.32
CA GLU A 156 -5.89 -10.31 25.29
C GLU A 156 -6.35 -9.47 24.09
N LYS A 157 -6.31 -8.13 24.22
CA LYS A 157 -6.80 -7.22 23.17
C LYS A 157 -5.79 -7.08 22.05
N TYR A 158 -6.32 -7.08 20.82
CA TYR A 158 -5.51 -6.85 19.63
C TYR A 158 -4.91 -5.45 19.60
N SER A 159 -3.62 -5.34 19.32
CA SER A 159 -2.85 -4.09 19.48
C SER A 159 -2.37 -3.55 18.14
N ILE A 160 -2.58 -2.24 17.91
CA ILE A 160 -2.25 -1.54 16.68
C ILE A 160 -1.30 -0.37 16.97
N ALA A 161 -0.11 -0.38 16.38
CA ALA A 161 0.81 0.74 16.39
C ALA A 161 0.52 1.68 15.22
N ARG A 162 0.04 2.91 15.47
CA ARG A 162 -0.08 3.94 14.41
C ARG A 162 1.24 4.67 14.23
N LEU A 163 1.77 4.62 13.00
CA LEU A 163 3.07 5.15 12.64
C LEU A 163 2.95 6.07 11.44
N SER A 164 3.00 7.40 11.66
CA SER A 164 3.09 8.38 10.58
C SER A 164 4.42 8.26 9.84
N CYS A 165 4.36 8.14 8.51
CA CYS A 165 5.54 7.87 7.69
C CYS A 165 6.27 9.15 7.26
N LEU A 166 5.70 9.86 6.29
CA LEU A 166 6.44 10.87 5.53
C LEU A 166 6.30 12.29 6.05
N ARG A 167 5.31 12.57 6.91
CA ARG A 167 5.20 13.89 7.56
C ARG A 167 6.14 13.94 8.75
N ASP A 168 7.25 14.67 8.61
CA ASP A 168 8.22 14.88 9.67
C ASP A 168 9.10 16.09 9.38
N GLY A 169 8.60 17.23 9.76
CA GLY A 169 9.26 18.50 9.44
C GLY A 169 10.61 18.70 10.12
N SER A 170 10.81 18.13 11.28
CA SER A 170 12.07 18.29 12.02
C SER A 170 13.19 17.47 11.41
N ILE A 171 12.95 16.19 11.14
CA ILE A 171 13.92 15.32 10.48
C ILE A 171 14.17 15.81 9.05
N ALA A 172 13.13 16.19 8.28
CA ALA A 172 13.26 16.67 6.92
C ALA A 172 14.20 17.87 6.80
N ARG A 173 14.09 18.83 7.72
CA ARG A 173 14.95 20.03 7.71
C ARG A 173 16.38 19.73 8.13
N GLN A 174 16.58 18.87 9.12
CA GLN A 174 17.91 18.57 9.63
C GLN A 174 18.70 17.59 8.74
N ASN A 175 17.99 16.74 7.99
CA ASN A 175 18.59 15.74 7.11
C ASN A 175 18.14 15.95 5.65
N LEU A 176 18.13 17.19 5.19
CA LEU A 176 17.58 17.57 3.89
C LEU A 176 18.19 16.75 2.75
N GLU A 177 19.50 16.53 2.76
CA GLU A 177 20.18 15.80 1.68
C GLU A 177 19.85 14.31 1.66
N THR A 178 19.69 13.73 2.83
CA THR A 178 19.60 12.27 2.98
C THR A 178 18.17 11.77 3.22
N MET A 179 17.25 12.64 3.69
CA MET A 179 15.90 12.23 4.06
C MET A 179 14.81 13.21 3.63
N GLY A 180 15.09 14.54 3.62
CA GLY A 180 14.05 15.55 3.38
C GLY A 180 13.65 15.67 1.91
N LEU A 181 12.37 15.92 1.67
CA LEU A 181 11.85 16.27 0.35
C LEU A 181 12.29 17.68 -0.01
N LYS A 182 12.89 17.85 -1.19
CA LYS A 182 13.41 19.12 -1.68
C LYS A 182 12.46 19.82 -2.65
N ASN A 183 12.62 21.11 -2.75
CA ASN A 183 12.10 21.86 -3.88
C ASN A 183 13.18 22.05 -4.97
N THR A 184 12.78 22.50 -6.15
CA THR A 184 13.66 22.73 -7.31
C THR A 184 14.74 23.80 -7.09
N GLY A 185 14.68 24.54 -5.98
CA GLY A 185 15.71 25.49 -5.55
C GLY A 185 16.73 24.87 -4.61
N GLY A 186 16.61 23.57 -4.29
CA GLY A 186 17.52 22.85 -3.38
C GLY A 186 17.24 23.06 -1.89
N TYR A 187 16.09 23.67 -1.53
CA TYR A 187 15.66 23.86 -0.15
C TYR A 187 14.60 22.82 0.23
N VAL A 188 14.31 22.70 1.53
CA VAL A 188 13.20 21.84 1.99
C VAL A 188 11.89 22.29 1.35
N PHE A 189 11.09 21.33 0.91
CA PHE A 189 9.76 21.60 0.37
C PHE A 189 8.77 21.91 1.50
N TYR A 190 7.91 22.91 1.26
CA TYR A 190 6.77 23.27 2.10
C TYR A 190 5.49 23.01 1.32
N ASP A 191 4.59 22.20 1.91
CA ASP A 191 3.27 21.96 1.35
C ASP A 191 2.29 23.13 1.56
N GLY A 192 1.01 22.94 1.23
CA GLY A 192 -0.04 23.95 1.38
C GLY A 192 -0.35 24.31 2.83
N ASN A 193 0.00 23.48 3.80
CA ASN A 193 -0.16 23.69 5.22
C ASN A 193 1.13 24.17 5.90
N ASN A 194 2.16 24.50 5.12
CA ASN A 194 3.47 24.90 5.60
C ASN A 194 4.22 23.79 6.37
N GLU A 195 3.96 22.53 6.01
CA GLU A 195 4.61 21.36 6.57
C GLU A 195 5.73 20.85 5.67
N ASN A 196 6.68 20.13 6.25
CA ASN A 196 7.78 19.52 5.52
C ASN A 196 7.68 17.99 5.59
N TRP A 197 8.23 17.35 4.58
CA TRP A 197 8.06 15.95 4.31
C TRP A 197 9.39 15.24 4.12
N LEU A 198 9.42 13.96 4.49
CA LEU A 198 10.49 13.03 4.11
C LEU A 198 10.28 12.60 2.67
N ASP A 199 11.37 12.26 2.01
CA ASP A 199 11.38 11.77 0.64
C ASP A 199 11.45 10.23 0.62
N PRO A 200 10.41 9.52 0.16
CA PRO A 200 10.40 8.06 0.13
C PRO A 200 11.38 7.45 -0.88
N ALA A 201 11.93 8.26 -1.79
CA ALA A 201 12.97 7.80 -2.71
C ALA A 201 14.33 7.62 -2.01
N LYS A 202 14.52 8.22 -0.83
CA LYS A 202 15.80 8.20 -0.12
C LYS A 202 15.92 6.99 0.79
N GLU A 203 17.03 6.26 0.64
CA GLU A 203 17.33 5.05 1.41
C GLU A 203 17.29 5.30 2.92
N ALA A 204 17.84 6.43 3.40
CA ALA A 204 17.85 6.75 4.81
C ALA A 204 16.42 6.93 5.39
N THR A 205 15.49 7.48 4.61
CA THR A 205 14.06 7.56 4.98
C THR A 205 13.46 6.16 5.13
N ARG A 206 13.67 5.30 4.13
CA ARG A 206 13.16 3.92 4.13
C ARG A 206 13.72 3.13 5.32
N THR A 207 15.02 3.19 5.54
CA THR A 207 15.71 2.50 6.64
C THR A 207 15.19 2.99 7.99
N TYR A 208 15.02 4.30 8.17
CA TYR A 208 14.49 4.88 9.40
C TYR A 208 13.09 4.36 9.72
N LEU A 209 12.17 4.45 8.77
CA LEU A 209 10.79 4.01 8.97
C LEU A 209 10.68 2.48 9.18
N ALA A 210 11.47 1.70 8.43
CA ALA A 210 11.56 0.27 8.62
C ALA A 210 12.08 -0.11 10.02
N SER A 211 13.08 0.63 10.54
CA SER A 211 13.60 0.40 11.90
C SER A 211 12.55 0.68 12.97
N LEU A 212 11.76 1.76 12.84
CA LEU A 212 10.66 2.02 13.78
C LEU A 212 9.59 0.92 13.72
N ALA A 213 9.26 0.44 12.53
CA ALA A 213 8.31 -0.65 12.35
C ALA A 213 8.83 -1.96 13.00
N VAL A 214 10.12 -2.26 12.86
CA VAL A 214 10.76 -3.41 13.52
C VAL A 214 10.68 -3.29 15.02
N GLU A 215 10.99 -2.13 15.59
CA GLU A 215 10.89 -1.91 17.03
C GLU A 215 9.44 -2.08 17.54
N CYS A 216 8.42 -1.62 16.78
CA CYS A 216 7.02 -1.87 17.11
C CYS A 216 6.69 -3.38 17.13
N ALA A 217 7.17 -4.13 16.13
CA ALA A 217 6.97 -5.58 16.10
C ALA A 217 7.69 -6.30 17.25
N ASP A 218 8.90 -5.87 17.59
CA ASP A 218 9.69 -6.44 18.69
C ASP A 218 9.13 -6.07 20.07
N LEU A 219 8.35 -4.97 20.17
CA LEU A 219 7.56 -4.64 21.36
C LEU A 219 6.35 -5.56 21.54
N GLY A 220 5.90 -6.26 20.50
CA GLY A 220 4.79 -7.19 20.55
C GLY A 220 3.46 -6.64 20.01
N PHE A 221 3.45 -5.55 19.25
CA PHE A 221 2.25 -5.13 18.55
C PHE A 221 1.81 -6.17 17.50
N ASP A 222 0.50 -6.39 17.43
CA ASP A 222 -0.11 -7.30 16.45
C ASP A 222 -0.18 -6.70 15.05
N GLU A 223 -0.28 -5.39 14.95
CA GLU A 223 -0.42 -4.68 13.69
C GLU A 223 0.32 -3.34 13.71
N ILE A 224 0.90 -3.00 12.56
CA ILE A 224 1.47 -1.68 12.32
C ILE A 224 0.62 -1.00 11.26
N LEU A 225 -0.04 0.08 11.65
CA LEU A 225 -0.84 0.93 10.78
C LEU A 225 0.02 2.11 10.32
N LEU A 226 0.41 2.08 9.05
CA LEU A 226 1.13 3.17 8.41
C LEU A 226 0.15 4.28 8.04
N THR A 227 0.43 5.50 8.47
CA THR A 227 -0.32 6.70 8.10
C THR A 227 0.59 7.69 7.37
N ASP A 228 0.05 8.69 6.69
CA ASP A 228 0.82 9.67 5.91
C ASP A 228 1.84 9.04 4.93
N LEU A 229 1.53 7.87 4.37
CA LEU A 229 2.37 7.20 3.38
C LEU A 229 2.01 7.70 1.97
N THR A 230 2.28 8.96 1.71
CA THR A 230 1.95 9.65 0.47
C THR A 230 2.90 10.82 0.23
N TYR A 231 3.09 11.22 -1.01
CA TYR A 231 3.69 12.53 -1.30
C TYR A 231 2.70 13.66 -0.94
N PRO A 232 3.19 14.90 -0.74
CA PRO A 232 2.32 16.05 -0.55
C PRO A 232 1.32 16.19 -1.71
N THR A 233 0.05 16.44 -1.36
CA THR A 233 -1.04 16.62 -2.34
C THR A 233 -1.52 18.07 -2.46
N MET A 234 -0.96 18.97 -1.66
CA MET A 234 -1.32 20.39 -1.61
C MET A 234 -0.10 21.29 -1.67
N GLY A 235 -0.27 22.48 -2.23
CA GLY A 235 0.78 23.49 -2.33
C GLY A 235 1.33 23.62 -3.74
N LYS A 236 2.59 24.09 -3.84
CA LYS A 236 3.26 24.29 -5.13
C LYS A 236 3.94 22.99 -5.58
N LEU A 237 3.15 21.99 -5.93
CA LEU A 237 3.62 20.64 -6.26
C LEU A 237 4.57 20.62 -7.47
N ASP A 238 4.40 21.58 -8.41
CA ASP A 238 5.31 21.80 -9.54
C ASP A 238 6.73 22.21 -9.13
N LYS A 239 6.94 22.53 -7.87
CA LYS A 239 8.23 22.89 -7.29
C LYS A 239 8.89 21.75 -6.51
N ILE A 240 8.30 20.60 -6.41
CA ILE A 240 8.98 19.45 -5.79
C ILE A 240 10.11 18.99 -6.72
N ASP A 241 11.27 18.74 -6.13
CA ASP A 241 12.40 18.10 -6.80
C ASP A 241 12.34 16.59 -6.52
N TYR A 242 11.88 15.85 -7.50
CA TYR A 242 11.81 14.39 -7.42
C TYR A 242 13.15 13.70 -7.78
N GLY A 243 14.21 14.48 -7.99
CA GLY A 243 15.47 13.93 -8.45
C GLY A 243 15.41 13.44 -9.90
N SER A 244 16.12 12.35 -10.21
CA SER A 244 16.09 11.75 -11.53
C SER A 244 14.90 10.80 -11.66
N ALA A 245 13.91 11.20 -12.44
CA ALA A 245 12.80 10.34 -12.88
C ALA A 245 13.13 9.56 -14.17
N ASP A 246 14.41 9.42 -14.50
CA ASP A 246 14.86 8.70 -15.69
C ASP A 246 14.38 7.25 -15.68
N GLY A 247 13.74 6.85 -16.75
CA GLY A 247 13.19 5.50 -16.92
C GLY A 247 11.72 5.36 -16.53
N PHE A 248 11.06 6.40 -16.01
CA PHE A 248 9.63 6.42 -15.75
C PHE A 248 8.83 7.07 -16.90
N THR A 249 7.61 6.60 -17.11
CA THR A 249 6.72 7.12 -18.14
C THR A 249 6.22 8.53 -17.83
N ASP A 250 6.01 8.79 -16.53
CA ASP A 250 5.57 10.08 -16.01
C ASP A 250 5.90 10.19 -14.51
N GLN A 251 5.66 11.36 -13.94
CA GLN A 251 5.91 11.65 -12.53
C GLN A 251 5.06 10.79 -11.58
N ALA A 252 3.80 10.53 -11.92
CA ALA A 252 2.92 9.72 -11.08
C ALA A 252 3.41 8.27 -10.96
N ALA A 253 3.91 7.70 -12.07
CA ALA A 253 4.53 6.37 -12.05
C ALA A 253 5.78 6.34 -11.17
N TYR A 254 6.62 7.39 -11.24
CA TYR A 254 7.77 7.51 -10.35
C TYR A 254 7.35 7.55 -8.88
N GLN A 255 6.39 8.43 -8.53
CA GLN A 255 5.92 8.56 -7.16
C GLN A 255 5.34 7.24 -6.61
N ALA A 256 4.52 6.55 -7.41
CA ALA A 256 3.95 5.27 -7.03
C ALA A 256 5.02 4.21 -6.77
N GLU A 257 6.07 4.16 -7.58
CA GLU A 257 7.20 3.25 -7.40
C GLU A 257 7.98 3.57 -6.11
N GLN A 258 8.17 4.85 -5.76
CA GLN A 258 8.89 5.21 -4.54
C GLN A 258 8.08 4.85 -3.28
N ILE A 259 6.77 5.06 -3.28
CA ILE A 259 5.86 4.64 -2.20
C ILE A 259 5.84 3.11 -2.08
N ALA A 260 5.71 2.39 -3.20
CA ALA A 260 5.75 0.94 -3.21
C ALA A 260 7.10 0.39 -2.70
N GLY A 261 8.20 1.04 -3.09
CA GLY A 261 9.55 0.67 -2.64
C GLY A 261 9.77 0.90 -1.15
N LEU A 262 9.21 1.98 -0.57
CA LEU A 262 9.25 2.18 0.87
C LEU A 262 8.46 1.09 1.59
N LEU A 263 7.22 0.81 1.15
CA LEU A 263 6.40 -0.24 1.75
C LEU A 263 7.10 -1.61 1.67
N GLN A 264 7.75 -1.90 0.54
CA GLN A 264 8.54 -3.12 0.38
C GLN A 264 9.68 -3.20 1.38
N THR A 265 10.42 -2.10 1.60
CA THR A 265 11.51 -2.05 2.57
C THR A 265 11.01 -2.34 3.99
N VAL A 266 9.87 -1.74 4.39
CA VAL A 266 9.24 -2.04 5.68
C VAL A 266 8.85 -3.51 5.78
N GLN A 267 8.22 -4.06 4.75
CA GLN A 267 7.76 -5.44 4.72
C GLN A 267 8.91 -6.45 4.80
N GLU A 268 10.00 -6.20 4.07
CA GLU A 268 11.21 -7.02 4.11
C GLU A 268 11.87 -6.99 5.50
N ALA A 269 11.90 -5.82 6.15
CA ALA A 269 12.42 -5.69 7.50
C ALA A 269 11.56 -6.42 8.56
N LEU A 270 10.26 -6.54 8.31
CA LEU A 270 9.32 -7.26 9.18
C LEU A 270 9.29 -8.78 8.89
N ALA A 271 10.02 -9.28 7.89
CA ALA A 271 10.00 -10.67 7.52
C ALA A 271 10.37 -11.59 8.71
N GLY A 272 9.57 -12.62 8.93
CA GLY A 272 9.74 -13.56 10.05
C GLY A 272 9.17 -13.09 11.39
N ARG A 273 8.61 -11.86 11.47
CA ARG A 273 7.87 -11.37 12.63
C ARG A 273 6.36 -11.61 12.44
N ASN A 274 5.71 -11.99 13.52
CA ASN A 274 4.26 -12.23 13.50
C ASN A 274 3.50 -10.92 13.72
N VAL A 275 3.59 -9.98 12.77
CA VAL A 275 2.94 -8.67 12.80
C VAL A 275 2.26 -8.41 11.47
N LYS A 276 1.07 -7.84 11.48
CA LYS A 276 0.35 -7.41 10.27
C LYS A 276 0.74 -5.99 9.90
N LEU A 277 0.72 -5.70 8.60
CA LEU A 277 0.99 -4.37 8.06
C LEU A 277 -0.26 -3.84 7.40
N SER A 278 -0.67 -2.63 7.73
CA SER A 278 -1.87 -1.97 7.23
C SER A 278 -1.59 -0.52 6.87
N LEU A 279 -2.47 0.08 6.09
CA LEU A 279 -2.32 1.44 5.56
C LEU A 279 -3.58 2.25 5.81
N GLU A 280 -3.42 3.48 6.28
CA GLU A 280 -4.48 4.49 6.29
C GLU A 280 -4.51 5.22 4.94
N LEU A 281 -5.69 5.33 4.34
CA LEU A 281 -5.93 6.07 3.12
C LEU A 281 -6.97 7.16 3.34
N PRO A 282 -6.79 8.36 2.77
CA PRO A 282 -7.86 9.35 2.72
C PRO A 282 -9.12 8.80 2.03
N GLU A 283 -10.29 9.20 2.52
CA GLU A 283 -11.59 8.83 1.93
C GLU A 283 -11.62 9.08 0.41
N THR A 284 -11.13 10.23 -0.03
CA THR A 284 -11.08 10.61 -1.45
C THR A 284 -10.25 9.65 -2.31
N VAL A 285 -9.17 9.08 -1.76
CA VAL A 285 -8.35 8.07 -2.47
C VAL A 285 -9.14 6.77 -2.59
N TYR A 286 -9.81 6.38 -1.52
CA TYR A 286 -10.65 5.18 -1.52
C TYR A 286 -11.83 5.31 -2.50
N GLU A 287 -12.57 6.43 -2.48
CA GLU A 287 -13.66 6.74 -3.43
C GLU A 287 -13.21 6.73 -4.90
N ASN A 288 -11.94 7.09 -5.16
CA ASN A 288 -11.33 7.05 -6.50
C ASN A 288 -10.76 5.66 -6.85
N GLY A 289 -11.21 4.61 -6.20
CA GLY A 289 -10.76 3.24 -6.48
C GLY A 289 -9.35 2.94 -6.00
N GLY A 290 -8.87 3.64 -4.96
CA GLY A 290 -7.55 3.38 -4.36
C GLY A 290 -6.37 3.94 -5.16
N VAL A 291 -6.60 4.94 -6.02
CA VAL A 291 -5.55 5.58 -6.81
C VAL A 291 -5.51 7.08 -6.56
N ASP A 292 -4.36 7.58 -6.13
CA ASP A 292 -4.02 9.00 -6.08
C ASP A 292 -2.70 9.26 -6.81
N LYS A 293 -2.81 9.75 -8.04
CA LYS A 293 -1.64 10.06 -8.87
C LYS A 293 -0.80 11.21 -8.32
N THR A 294 -1.38 12.10 -7.51
CA THR A 294 -0.67 13.22 -6.90
C THR A 294 0.15 12.76 -5.70
N GLY A 295 -0.43 11.92 -4.86
CA GLY A 295 0.23 11.37 -3.68
C GLY A 295 1.12 10.15 -3.95
N GLY A 296 1.05 9.58 -5.14
CA GLY A 296 1.80 8.39 -5.49
C GLY A 296 1.17 7.11 -4.93
N ILE A 297 -0.13 7.10 -4.68
CA ILE A 297 -0.85 5.89 -4.23
C ILE A 297 -1.43 5.16 -5.44
N ASP A 298 -1.10 3.89 -5.55
CA ASP A 298 -1.75 2.96 -6.48
C ASP A 298 -1.89 1.60 -5.81
N LEU A 299 -3.05 1.36 -5.20
CA LEU A 299 -3.32 0.12 -4.47
C LEU A 299 -3.25 -1.12 -5.36
N TYR A 300 -3.59 -0.99 -6.65
CA TYR A 300 -3.62 -2.11 -7.58
C TYR A 300 -2.24 -2.45 -8.16
N ASN A 301 -1.28 -1.54 -8.05
CA ASN A 301 0.10 -1.76 -8.50
C ASN A 301 0.96 -2.43 -7.40
N GLY A 302 0.46 -3.53 -6.83
CA GLY A 302 1.20 -4.37 -5.88
C GLY A 302 1.16 -3.91 -4.42
N LEU A 303 0.53 -2.77 -4.08
CA LEU A 303 0.38 -2.34 -2.69
C LEU A 303 -0.60 -3.23 -1.92
N MET A 304 -1.77 -3.55 -2.50
CA MET A 304 -2.82 -4.31 -1.81
C MET A 304 -2.39 -5.70 -1.36
N SER A 305 -1.61 -6.42 -2.18
CA SER A 305 -1.14 -7.76 -1.83
C SER A 305 -0.20 -7.80 -0.62
N ARG A 306 0.22 -6.62 -0.16
CA ARG A 306 1.17 -6.43 0.94
C ARG A 306 0.49 -5.99 2.23
N LEU A 307 -0.80 -5.68 2.19
CA LEU A 307 -1.55 -5.10 3.30
C LEU A 307 -2.55 -6.10 3.87
N ALA A 308 -2.65 -6.14 5.18
CA ALA A 308 -3.68 -6.90 5.88
C ALA A 308 -5.01 -6.15 5.88
N ARG A 309 -4.98 -4.82 6.09
CA ARG A 309 -6.15 -3.95 6.19
C ARG A 309 -5.88 -2.59 5.57
N VAL A 310 -6.97 -1.93 5.19
CA VAL A 310 -6.98 -0.52 4.77
C VAL A 310 -7.89 0.24 5.71
N TYR A 311 -7.35 1.24 6.37
CA TYR A 311 -8.07 2.14 7.27
C TYR A 311 -8.46 3.40 6.52
N VAL A 312 -9.70 3.85 6.70
CA VAL A 312 -10.23 5.02 5.99
C VAL A 312 -10.98 5.92 6.97
N PRO A 313 -10.45 7.14 7.25
CA PRO A 313 -11.20 8.16 7.97
C PRO A 313 -12.47 8.52 7.18
N ILE A 314 -13.64 8.30 7.78
CA ILE A 314 -14.92 8.44 7.09
C ILE A 314 -16.00 8.92 8.04
N ALA A 315 -16.92 9.74 7.52
CA ALA A 315 -18.10 10.14 8.26
C ALA A 315 -19.02 8.93 8.51
N PRO A 316 -19.56 8.79 9.74
CA PRO A 316 -20.35 7.61 10.13
C PRO A 316 -21.52 7.27 9.19
N GLU A 317 -22.17 8.28 8.61
CA GLU A 317 -23.30 8.12 7.68
C GLU A 317 -22.90 7.50 6.33
N LYS A 318 -21.63 7.48 5.99
CA LYS A 318 -21.11 6.92 4.72
C LYS A 318 -20.62 5.47 4.86
N VAL A 319 -20.53 4.93 6.08
CA VAL A 319 -19.96 3.61 6.34
C VAL A 319 -20.67 2.50 5.56
N ASP A 320 -22.00 2.49 5.56
CA ASP A 320 -22.78 1.43 4.89
C ASP A 320 -22.56 1.41 3.36
N ALA A 321 -22.31 2.56 2.74
CA ALA A 321 -22.01 2.65 1.31
C ALA A 321 -20.62 2.10 0.99
N LEU A 322 -19.64 2.35 1.85
CA LEU A 322 -18.24 1.92 1.67
C LEU A 322 -18.03 0.43 1.92
N VAL A 323 -18.78 -0.16 2.84
CA VAL A 323 -18.63 -1.58 3.22
C VAL A 323 -18.99 -2.54 2.09
N THR A 324 -19.81 -2.11 1.13
CA THR A 324 -20.17 -2.93 -0.04
C THR A 324 -19.07 -3.02 -1.08
N GLU A 325 -18.06 -2.15 -1.01
CA GLU A 325 -16.94 -2.10 -1.95
C GLU A 325 -15.66 -2.63 -1.29
N THR A 326 -15.35 -3.90 -1.51
CA THR A 326 -14.06 -4.47 -1.07
C THR A 326 -12.96 -3.96 -1.98
N VAL A 327 -12.00 -3.21 -1.44
CA VAL A 327 -10.79 -2.84 -2.18
C VAL A 327 -9.81 -4.01 -2.13
N GLY A 328 -9.76 -4.79 -3.20
CA GLY A 328 -8.84 -5.93 -3.33
C GLY A 328 -9.04 -7.01 -2.25
N ASN A 329 -7.95 -7.59 -1.75
CA ASN A 329 -7.97 -8.64 -0.73
C ASN A 329 -7.88 -8.09 0.72
N GLY A 330 -7.80 -6.77 0.89
CA GLY A 330 -7.70 -6.14 2.22
C GLY A 330 -9.07 -5.97 2.87
N THR A 331 -9.13 -6.11 4.19
CA THR A 331 -10.32 -5.77 4.96
C THR A 331 -10.34 -4.25 5.19
N LEU A 332 -11.44 -3.60 4.80
CA LEU A 332 -11.67 -2.20 5.09
C LEU A 332 -11.99 -2.00 6.58
N VAL A 333 -11.36 -1.01 7.21
CA VAL A 333 -11.64 -0.57 8.59
C VAL A 333 -11.97 0.92 8.55
N PRO A 334 -13.24 1.31 8.74
CA PRO A 334 -13.58 2.72 8.89
C PRO A 334 -12.97 3.31 10.17
N GLU A 335 -12.36 4.48 10.06
CA GLU A 335 -11.98 5.30 11.20
C GLU A 335 -13.09 6.30 11.49
N LEU A 336 -13.72 6.18 12.66
CA LEU A 336 -14.93 6.90 13.03
C LEU A 336 -14.68 7.86 14.17
N THR A 337 -15.35 9.00 14.20
CA THR A 337 -15.38 9.92 15.34
C THR A 337 -16.44 9.55 16.38
N GLU A 338 -17.45 8.78 15.96
CA GLU A 338 -18.50 8.22 16.82
C GLU A 338 -18.98 6.90 16.22
N VAL A 339 -19.43 5.97 17.06
CA VAL A 339 -20.02 4.70 16.60
C VAL A 339 -21.54 4.91 16.46
N PRO A 340 -22.10 4.83 15.24
CA PRO A 340 -23.51 4.98 15.03
C PRO A 340 -24.32 3.87 15.72
N GLU A 341 -25.49 4.20 16.29
CA GLU A 341 -26.37 3.23 17.00
C GLU A 341 -26.89 2.09 16.09
N THR A 342 -26.89 2.28 14.77
CA THR A 342 -27.52 1.38 13.79
C THR A 342 -26.56 0.81 12.77
N VAL A 343 -25.24 0.72 13.06
CA VAL A 343 -24.27 0.19 12.11
C VAL A 343 -24.41 -1.31 11.97
N SER A 344 -24.66 -1.76 10.74
CA SER A 344 -24.61 -3.19 10.39
C SER A 344 -23.18 -3.73 10.36
N TYR A 345 -22.19 -2.86 10.21
CA TYR A 345 -20.77 -3.16 10.10
C TYR A 345 -20.07 -3.07 11.46
N LYS A 346 -19.48 -4.18 11.88
CA LYS A 346 -18.90 -4.34 13.22
C LYS A 346 -17.37 -4.18 13.27
N CYS A 347 -16.75 -3.72 12.18
CA CYS A 347 -15.31 -3.52 12.12
C CYS A 347 -15.02 -2.01 12.04
N TYR A 348 -14.35 -1.43 13.02
CA TYR A 348 -14.05 0.01 13.05
C TYR A 348 -12.88 0.33 13.97
N LEU A 349 -12.28 1.50 13.77
CA LEU A 349 -11.40 2.17 14.69
C LEU A 349 -12.07 3.48 15.14
N LEU A 350 -12.44 3.56 16.43
CA LEU A 350 -12.99 4.78 17.01
C LEU A 350 -11.86 5.74 17.37
N MET A 351 -11.89 6.93 16.77
CA MET A 351 -10.91 7.99 16.95
C MET A 351 -11.35 8.94 18.06
N ASN A 352 -10.51 9.16 19.05
CA ASN A 352 -10.72 10.14 20.13
C ASN A 352 -12.10 10.03 20.79
N PRO A 353 -12.38 8.96 21.57
CA PRO A 353 -13.62 8.79 22.28
C PRO A 353 -13.81 9.81 23.41
#